data_de6f8de1aae8d433f0d945edaea20053
#
_entry.id   de6f8de1aae8d433f0d945edaea20053
#
_cell.length_a   1.000
_cell.length_b   1.000
_cell.length_c   1.000
_cell.angle_alpha   90.00
_cell.angle_beta   90.00
_cell.angle_gamma   90.00
#
_symmetry.space_group_name_H-M   'P 1'
#
loop_
_entity.id
_entity.type
_entity.pdbx_description
1 polymer ?
#
loop_
_entity_poly.entity_id
_entity_poly.type
_entity_poly.pdbx_seq_one_letter_code
_entity_poly.pdbx_strand_id
1 'polypeptide(L)'
;MNYLVLKQRIYLVISGLTLIVLGSGYGSCTMFSDRLSDSAMVALDSFHHCQYMALSRGIGMAGGRSEQLDYADLLSRHTTVEQLAEIANTDTSRITRLWAYRILLKKADNQVFDVLKQALKDTTHVELMSGCRGFERPYNRAALSVYRYDGYELK
;
A
#
# COMPACT_ATOMS: atom_id res chain seq x y z
N MET A 1 27.05 -19.83 48.33
CA MET A 1 26.27 -19.83 47.07
C MET A 1 27.26 -19.47 45.97
N ASN A 2 27.52 -20.42 45.06
CA ASN A 2 28.70 -20.38 44.17
C ASN A 2 28.55 -19.35 43.06
N TYR A 3 29.47 -18.43 43.00
CA TYR A 3 29.57 -17.36 41.97
C TYR A 3 29.57 -17.87 40.54
N LEU A 4 30.03 -19.11 40.32
CA LEU A 4 30.03 -19.82 39.03
C LEU A 4 28.63 -20.17 38.52
N VAL A 5 27.69 -20.50 39.38
CA VAL A 5 26.31 -20.84 39.01
C VAL A 5 25.53 -19.58 38.61
N LEU A 6 25.83 -18.44 39.21
CA LEU A 6 25.20 -17.16 38.83
C LEU A 6 25.69 -16.68 37.47
N LYS A 7 26.97 -16.85 37.18
CA LYS A 7 27.56 -16.48 35.88
C LYS A 7 27.01 -17.31 34.71
N GLN A 8 26.76 -18.61 34.90
CA GLN A 8 26.17 -19.49 33.88
C GLN A 8 24.71 -19.15 33.60
N ARG A 9 23.92 -18.74 34.59
CA ARG A 9 22.52 -18.31 34.40
C ARG A 9 22.42 -16.97 33.67
N ILE A 10 23.34 -16.05 33.89
CA ILE A 10 23.37 -14.76 33.20
C ILE A 10 23.75 -14.95 31.72
N TYR A 11 24.69 -15.83 31.40
CA TYR A 11 25.05 -16.15 30.00
C TYR A 11 23.92 -16.82 29.23
N LEU A 12 23.13 -17.69 29.85
CA LEU A 12 21.97 -18.33 29.23
C LEU A 12 20.82 -17.33 28.95
N VAL A 13 20.65 -16.35 29.81
CA VAL A 13 19.64 -15.31 29.61
C VAL A 13 20.05 -14.34 28.49
N ILE A 14 21.34 -13.98 28.41
CA ILE A 14 21.86 -13.09 27.35
C ILE A 14 21.89 -13.78 25.99
N SER A 15 22.25 -15.08 25.94
CA SER A 15 22.23 -15.84 24.68
C SER A 15 20.80 -16.10 24.17
N GLY A 16 19.83 -16.26 25.09
CA GLY A 16 18.41 -16.41 24.73
C GLY A 16 17.80 -15.12 24.17
N LEU A 17 18.18 -13.95 24.72
CA LEU A 17 17.68 -12.66 24.26
C LEU A 17 18.26 -12.24 22.89
N THR A 18 19.53 -12.58 22.61
CA THR A 18 20.16 -12.27 21.32
C THR A 18 19.58 -13.10 20.17
N LEU A 19 19.11 -14.33 20.42
CA LEU A 19 18.47 -15.14 19.40
C LEU A 19 17.06 -14.65 19.01
N ILE A 20 16.34 -13.99 19.94
CA ILE A 20 15.00 -13.44 19.66
C ILE A 20 15.10 -12.16 18.83
N VAL A 21 16.16 -11.36 18.97
CA VAL A 21 16.31 -10.09 18.21
C VAL A 21 16.79 -10.33 16.77
N LEU A 22 17.53 -11.42 16.51
CA LEU A 22 18.00 -11.76 15.14
C LEU A 22 16.95 -12.52 14.31
N GLY A 23 15.90 -13.07 14.93
CA GLY A 23 14.83 -13.80 14.24
C GLY A 23 13.68 -12.92 13.71
N SER A 24 13.55 -11.65 14.15
CA SER A 24 12.41 -10.79 13.80
C SER A 24 12.65 -9.83 12.63
N GLY A 25 13.85 -9.82 12.04
CA GLY A 25 14.23 -8.85 11.01
C GLY A 25 14.06 -9.28 9.55
N TYR A 26 13.87 -10.56 9.26
CA TYR A 26 13.85 -11.06 7.89
C TYR A 26 12.55 -11.75 7.47
N GLY A 27 11.52 -11.78 8.32
CA GLY A 27 10.29 -12.54 8.08
C GLY A 27 9.14 -11.78 7.41
N SER A 28 9.21 -10.45 7.24
CA SER A 28 8.03 -9.68 6.82
C SER A 28 7.87 -9.45 5.33
N CYS A 29 8.93 -9.56 4.52
CA CYS A 29 8.80 -9.29 3.08
C CYS A 29 8.37 -10.51 2.24
N THR A 30 8.63 -11.74 2.70
CA THR A 30 8.33 -12.95 1.93
C THR A 30 6.90 -13.47 2.14
N MET A 31 6.26 -13.14 3.27
CA MET A 31 4.90 -13.64 3.56
C MET A 31 3.79 -12.98 2.75
N PHE A 32 4.03 -11.80 2.16
CA PHE A 32 2.99 -11.09 1.41
C PHE A 32 2.88 -11.61 -0.02
N SER A 33 4.00 -11.86 -0.72
CA SER A 33 3.98 -12.35 -2.10
C SER A 33 3.35 -13.75 -2.22
N ASP A 34 3.52 -14.61 -1.21
CA ASP A 34 2.96 -15.97 -1.20
C ASP A 34 1.42 -16.00 -1.06
N ARG A 35 0.79 -14.86 -0.76
CA ARG A 35 -0.65 -14.74 -0.57
C ARG A 35 -1.39 -14.07 -1.72
N LEU A 36 -0.69 -13.40 -2.62
CA LEU A 36 -1.30 -12.76 -3.78
C LEU A 36 -1.41 -13.73 -4.94
N SER A 37 -2.52 -13.65 -5.69
CA SER A 37 -2.67 -14.39 -6.94
C SER A 37 -1.76 -13.80 -8.02
N ASP A 38 -1.41 -14.61 -9.02
CA ASP A 38 -0.62 -14.18 -10.18
C ASP A 38 -1.24 -12.95 -10.86
N SER A 39 -2.58 -12.92 -10.98
CA SER A 39 -3.32 -11.79 -11.56
C SER A 39 -3.15 -10.50 -10.74
N ALA A 40 -3.15 -10.59 -9.40
CA ALA A 40 -2.91 -9.44 -8.54
C ALA A 40 -1.46 -8.95 -8.67
N MET A 41 -0.50 -9.87 -8.78
CA MET A 41 0.91 -9.52 -8.98
C MET A 41 1.14 -8.81 -10.31
N VAL A 42 0.52 -9.25 -11.40
CA VAL A 42 0.56 -8.56 -12.71
C VAL A 42 0.02 -7.14 -12.62
N ALA A 43 -1.10 -6.95 -11.89
CA ALA A 43 -1.68 -5.61 -11.70
C ALA A 43 -0.73 -4.70 -10.88
N LEU A 44 -0.11 -5.22 -9.82
CA LEU A 44 0.84 -4.46 -9.01
C LEU A 44 2.08 -4.07 -9.81
N ASP A 45 2.65 -5.01 -10.56
CA ASP A 45 3.80 -4.75 -11.42
C ASP A 45 3.48 -3.64 -12.44
N SER A 46 2.29 -3.70 -13.05
CA SER A 46 1.82 -2.66 -13.97
C SER A 46 1.71 -1.29 -13.31
N PHE A 47 1.24 -1.21 -12.06
CA PHE A 47 1.20 0.06 -11.31
C PHE A 47 2.59 0.58 -10.95
N HIS A 48 3.55 -0.29 -10.66
CA HIS A 48 4.93 0.11 -10.38
C HIS A 48 5.61 0.81 -11.56
N HIS A 49 5.18 0.49 -12.79
CA HIS A 49 5.67 1.13 -14.01
C HIS A 49 4.94 2.44 -14.37
N CYS A 50 3.86 2.79 -13.66
CA CYS A 50 3.15 4.05 -13.89
C CYS A 50 3.93 5.24 -13.34
N GLN A 51 4.02 6.32 -14.12
CA GLN A 51 4.64 7.57 -13.69
C GLN A 51 3.67 8.49 -12.95
N TYR A 52 2.37 8.34 -13.19
CA TYR A 52 1.29 9.15 -12.58
C TYR A 52 0.10 8.29 -12.21
N MET A 53 -0.73 8.78 -11.28
CA MET A 53 -2.03 8.18 -11.01
C MET A 53 -3.13 8.86 -11.82
N ALA A 54 -3.92 8.08 -12.54
CA ALA A 54 -5.09 8.54 -13.27
C ALA A 54 -6.27 8.82 -12.32
N LEU A 55 -6.69 10.08 -12.19
CA LEU A 55 -7.86 10.46 -11.38
C LEU A 55 -9.17 10.31 -12.15
N SER A 56 -9.16 10.58 -13.46
CA SER A 56 -10.34 10.50 -14.34
C SER A 56 -10.28 9.25 -15.24
N ARG A 57 -11.46 8.84 -15.75
CA ARG A 57 -11.55 7.72 -16.69
C ARG A 57 -10.88 8.03 -18.03
N GLY A 58 -11.05 9.27 -18.53
CA GLY A 58 -10.41 9.72 -19.77
C GLY A 58 -9.13 10.46 -19.48
N ILE A 59 -8.04 10.10 -20.18
CA ILE A 59 -6.72 10.69 -20.07
C ILE A 59 -6.21 11.11 -21.43
N GLY A 60 -5.42 12.17 -21.44
CA GLY A 60 -4.86 12.75 -22.66
C GLY A 60 -5.86 13.57 -23.46
N MET A 61 -5.39 14.20 -24.53
CA MET A 61 -6.18 15.11 -25.37
C MET A 61 -7.33 14.40 -26.11
N ALA A 62 -7.16 13.12 -26.41
CA ALA A 62 -8.18 12.29 -27.08
C ALA A 62 -9.22 11.68 -26.11
N GLY A 63 -9.08 11.90 -24.79
CA GLY A 63 -9.97 11.35 -23.78
C GLY A 63 -9.98 9.83 -23.69
N GLY A 64 -8.88 9.17 -24.11
CA GLY A 64 -8.75 7.72 -24.09
C GLY A 64 -8.90 7.14 -22.67
N ARG A 65 -9.50 5.95 -22.56
CA ARG A 65 -9.59 5.23 -21.28
C ARG A 65 -8.20 4.92 -20.75
N SER A 66 -7.96 5.18 -19.47
CA SER A 66 -6.70 4.84 -18.83
C SER A 66 -6.60 3.33 -18.61
N GLU A 67 -5.49 2.71 -19.03
CA GLU A 67 -5.17 1.31 -18.75
C GLU A 67 -5.10 1.01 -17.23
N GLN A 68 -4.76 2.02 -16.42
CA GLN A 68 -4.75 1.86 -14.97
C GLN A 68 -6.10 1.45 -14.39
N LEU A 69 -7.22 1.73 -15.07
CA LEU A 69 -8.54 1.25 -14.65
C LEU A 69 -8.68 -0.26 -14.82
N ASP A 70 -8.07 -0.82 -15.85
CA ASP A 70 -8.10 -2.27 -16.08
C ASP A 70 -7.21 -2.99 -15.06
N TYR A 71 -6.06 -2.42 -14.70
CA TYR A 71 -5.22 -2.91 -13.61
C TYR A 71 -5.93 -2.81 -12.25
N ALA A 72 -6.68 -1.71 -12.01
CA ALA A 72 -7.46 -1.54 -10.80
C ALA A 72 -8.60 -2.56 -10.69
N ASP A 73 -9.29 -2.83 -11.80
CA ASP A 73 -10.33 -3.86 -11.86
C ASP A 73 -9.75 -5.26 -11.62
N LEU A 74 -8.57 -5.56 -12.18
CA LEU A 74 -7.86 -6.82 -11.98
C LEU A 74 -7.45 -6.97 -10.51
N LEU A 75 -6.80 -5.96 -9.92
CA LEU A 75 -6.39 -5.95 -8.51
C LEU A 75 -7.61 -6.12 -7.59
N SER A 76 -8.69 -5.39 -7.86
CA SER A 76 -9.93 -5.44 -7.07
C SER A 76 -10.56 -6.83 -7.02
N ARG A 77 -10.53 -7.59 -8.14
CA ARG A 77 -11.11 -8.94 -8.21
C ARG A 77 -10.26 -10.00 -7.53
N HIS A 78 -8.95 -9.81 -7.48
CA HIS A 78 -7.98 -10.82 -7.07
C HIS A 78 -7.32 -10.54 -5.73
N THR A 79 -7.80 -9.51 -4.98
CA THR A 79 -7.31 -9.18 -3.65
C THR A 79 -8.43 -9.08 -2.62
N THR A 80 -8.12 -9.46 -1.38
CA THR A 80 -8.99 -9.24 -0.23
C THR A 80 -8.88 -7.79 0.26
N VAL A 81 -9.77 -7.41 1.17
CA VAL A 81 -9.75 -6.09 1.82
C VAL A 81 -8.46 -5.90 2.62
N GLU A 82 -8.04 -6.93 3.35
CA GLU A 82 -6.83 -6.93 4.17
C GLU A 82 -5.58 -6.75 3.32
N GLN A 83 -5.51 -7.46 2.18
CA GLN A 83 -4.40 -7.32 1.21
C GLN A 83 -4.37 -5.91 0.61
N LEU A 84 -5.51 -5.33 0.27
CA LEU A 84 -5.59 -3.95 -0.23
C LEU A 84 -5.14 -2.94 0.81
N ALA A 85 -5.55 -3.11 2.07
CA ALA A 85 -5.13 -2.22 3.15
C ALA A 85 -3.63 -2.33 3.42
N GLU A 86 -3.07 -3.53 3.33
CA GLU A 86 -1.62 -3.75 3.46
C GLU A 86 -0.86 -3.10 2.31
N ILE A 87 -1.27 -3.31 1.04
CA ILE A 87 -0.66 -2.66 -0.13
C ILE A 87 -0.73 -1.13 0.02
N ALA A 88 -1.88 -0.58 0.39
CA ALA A 88 -2.06 0.86 0.56
C ALA A 88 -1.15 1.48 1.62
N ASN A 89 -0.76 0.71 2.64
CA ASN A 89 0.11 1.17 3.72
C ASN A 89 1.61 0.92 3.48
N THR A 90 1.97 -0.16 2.79
CA THR A 90 3.35 -0.67 2.80
C THR A 90 4.03 -0.71 1.44
N ASP A 91 3.29 -0.63 0.32
CA ASP A 91 3.90 -0.67 -1.01
C ASP A 91 4.88 0.49 -1.22
N THR A 92 5.96 0.23 -1.94
CA THR A 92 7.00 1.23 -2.23
C THR A 92 6.53 2.29 -3.23
N SER A 93 5.66 1.91 -4.16
CA SER A 93 5.06 2.82 -5.15
C SER A 93 3.89 3.59 -4.55
N ARG A 94 3.99 4.92 -4.51
CA ARG A 94 2.90 5.79 -4.05
C ARG A 94 1.66 5.70 -4.93
N ILE A 95 1.86 5.45 -6.22
CA ILE A 95 0.77 5.29 -7.19
C ILE A 95 0.00 4.00 -6.87
N THR A 96 0.70 2.91 -6.63
CA THR A 96 0.11 1.63 -6.21
C THR A 96 -0.66 1.78 -4.90
N ARG A 97 -0.07 2.46 -3.91
CA ARG A 97 -0.73 2.75 -2.63
C ARG A 97 -2.02 3.54 -2.81
N LEU A 98 -2.03 4.57 -3.65
CA LEU A 98 -3.24 5.37 -3.93
C LEU A 98 -4.30 4.56 -4.66
N TRP A 99 -3.92 3.69 -5.60
CA TRP A 99 -4.85 2.81 -6.28
C TRP A 99 -5.45 1.76 -5.35
N ALA A 100 -4.64 1.12 -4.51
CA ALA A 100 -5.14 0.19 -3.49
C ALA A 100 -6.13 0.88 -2.53
N TYR A 101 -5.80 2.09 -2.07
CA TYR A 101 -6.70 2.92 -1.26
C TYR A 101 -8.00 3.28 -2.00
N ARG A 102 -7.92 3.64 -3.27
CA ARG A 102 -9.10 3.94 -4.11
C ARG A 102 -10.02 2.73 -4.28
N ILE A 103 -9.44 1.55 -4.48
CA ILE A 103 -10.20 0.29 -4.57
C ILE A 103 -10.86 -0.03 -3.22
N LEU A 104 -10.13 0.17 -2.12
CA LEU A 104 -10.64 -0.04 -0.77
C LEU A 104 -11.83 0.87 -0.46
N LEU A 105 -11.78 2.15 -0.86
CA LEU A 105 -12.90 3.09 -0.77
C LEU A 105 -14.16 2.55 -1.46
N LYS A 106 -14.01 1.99 -2.66
CA LYS A 106 -15.14 1.42 -3.41
C LYS A 106 -15.73 0.17 -2.77
N LYS A 107 -14.94 -0.57 -2.00
CA LYS A 107 -15.41 -1.73 -1.22
C LYS A 107 -16.11 -1.29 0.08
N ALA A 108 -16.13 0.01 0.40
CA ALA A 108 -16.77 0.62 1.58
C ALA A 108 -16.40 -0.06 2.90
N ASP A 109 -15.13 -0.41 3.07
CA ASP A 109 -14.62 -1.10 4.25
C ASP A 109 -14.20 -0.13 5.35
N ASN A 110 -14.32 -0.55 6.61
CA ASN A 110 -13.92 0.23 7.79
C ASN A 110 -12.42 0.54 7.83
N GLN A 111 -11.57 -0.30 7.23
CA GLN A 111 -10.12 -0.11 7.17
C GLN A 111 -9.70 1.12 6.36
N VAL A 112 -10.60 1.68 5.54
CA VAL A 112 -10.39 2.94 4.78
C VAL A 112 -9.89 4.07 5.66
N PHE A 113 -10.45 4.22 6.87
CA PHE A 113 -10.08 5.31 7.77
C PHE A 113 -8.68 5.14 8.36
N ASP A 114 -8.27 3.91 8.66
CA ASP A 114 -6.93 3.63 9.17
C ASP A 114 -5.87 3.83 8.08
N VAL A 115 -6.16 3.40 6.85
CA VAL A 115 -5.29 3.66 5.69
C VAL A 115 -5.18 5.17 5.43
N LEU A 116 -6.30 5.91 5.45
CA LEU A 116 -6.29 7.37 5.29
C LEU A 116 -5.46 8.05 6.38
N LYS A 117 -5.61 7.65 7.63
CA LYS A 117 -4.84 8.19 8.77
C LYS A 117 -3.33 8.00 8.61
N GLN A 118 -2.90 6.88 8.03
CA GLN A 118 -1.49 6.67 7.69
C GLN A 118 -1.08 7.53 6.49
N ALA A 119 -1.89 7.57 5.44
CA ALA A 119 -1.63 8.38 4.25
C ALA A 119 -1.48 9.88 4.57
N LEU A 120 -2.22 10.40 5.56
CA LEU A 120 -2.15 11.80 5.98
C LEU A 120 -0.79 12.21 6.58
N LYS A 121 0.02 11.26 7.01
CA LYS A 121 1.37 11.52 7.54
C LYS A 121 2.43 11.65 6.44
N ASP A 122 2.14 11.17 5.23
CA ASP A 122 3.08 11.17 4.12
C ASP A 122 2.95 12.48 3.32
N THR A 123 4.02 13.29 3.34
CA THR A 123 4.09 14.56 2.63
C THR A 123 4.93 14.49 1.35
N THR A 124 5.42 13.31 1.00
CA THR A 124 6.16 13.12 -0.26
C THR A 124 5.25 13.37 -1.45
N HIS A 125 5.84 13.78 -2.60
CA HIS A 125 5.04 14.15 -3.76
C HIS A 125 4.70 12.93 -4.63
N VAL A 126 3.54 13.03 -5.29
CA VAL A 126 3.06 12.05 -6.28
C VAL A 126 2.48 12.78 -7.48
N GLU A 127 2.75 12.26 -8.67
CA GLU A 127 2.19 12.78 -9.90
C GLU A 127 0.77 12.25 -10.14
N LEU A 128 -0.14 13.17 -10.48
CA LEU A 128 -1.54 12.90 -10.75
C LEU A 128 -1.90 13.42 -12.14
N MET A 129 -2.81 12.73 -12.82
CA MET A 129 -3.34 13.17 -14.10
C MET A 129 -4.86 13.17 -14.09
N SER A 130 -5.46 14.30 -14.50
CA SER A 130 -6.91 14.44 -14.69
C SER A 130 -7.18 15.01 -16.07
N GLY A 131 -7.83 14.24 -16.93
CA GLY A 131 -7.95 14.58 -18.35
C GLY A 131 -6.58 14.77 -18.99
N CYS A 132 -6.32 15.94 -19.56
CA CYS A 132 -5.03 16.30 -20.17
C CYS A 132 -4.08 17.08 -19.25
N ARG A 133 -4.43 17.25 -17.97
CA ARG A 133 -3.61 18.00 -17.01
C ARG A 133 -2.88 17.04 -16.08
N GLY A 134 -1.55 17.04 -16.16
CA GLY A 134 -0.65 16.50 -15.16
C GLY A 134 -0.36 17.53 -14.08
N PHE A 135 -0.30 17.11 -12.83
CA PHE A 135 0.10 17.96 -11.70
C PHE A 135 0.64 17.11 -10.55
N GLU A 136 1.55 17.71 -9.83
CA GLU A 136 2.18 17.09 -8.66
C GLU A 136 1.50 17.56 -7.37
N ARG A 137 1.33 16.65 -6.41
CA ARG A 137 0.77 16.96 -5.08
C ARG A 137 1.47 16.16 -3.99
N PRO A 138 1.52 16.69 -2.75
CA PRO A 138 1.84 15.89 -1.58
C PRO A 138 0.88 14.70 -1.45
N TYR A 139 1.39 13.52 -1.10
CA TYR A 139 0.64 12.26 -1.04
C TYR A 139 -0.61 12.38 -0.14
N ASN A 140 -0.48 13.03 1.04
CA ASN A 140 -1.61 13.27 1.93
C ASN A 140 -2.76 14.05 1.26
N ARG A 141 -2.42 15.04 0.43
CA ARG A 141 -3.42 15.82 -0.34
C ARG A 141 -4.00 15.01 -1.49
N ALA A 142 -3.20 14.15 -2.11
CA ALA A 142 -3.67 13.23 -3.13
C ALA A 142 -4.67 12.23 -2.56
N ALA A 143 -4.38 11.60 -1.41
CA ALA A 143 -5.27 10.68 -0.73
C ALA A 143 -6.60 11.34 -0.34
N LEU A 144 -6.57 12.57 0.18
CA LEU A 144 -7.80 13.36 0.44
C LEU A 144 -8.59 13.67 -0.83
N SER A 145 -7.90 13.91 -1.95
CA SER A 145 -8.57 14.15 -3.23
C SER A 145 -9.30 12.89 -3.71
N VAL A 146 -8.64 11.72 -3.63
CA VAL A 146 -9.25 10.41 -3.96
C VAL A 146 -10.47 10.16 -3.06
N TYR A 147 -10.35 10.39 -1.75
CA TYR A 147 -11.47 10.25 -0.81
C TYR A 147 -12.67 11.12 -1.19
N ARG A 148 -12.45 12.37 -1.56
CA ARG A 148 -13.53 13.29 -1.95
C ARG A 148 -14.20 12.92 -3.26
N TYR A 149 -13.42 12.46 -4.24
CA TYR A 149 -13.93 12.07 -5.56
C TYR A 149 -14.74 10.77 -5.51
N ASP A 150 -14.21 9.73 -4.87
CA ASP A 150 -14.83 8.41 -4.88
C ASP A 150 -15.74 8.17 -3.65
N GLY A 151 -15.51 8.86 -2.53
CA GLY A 151 -16.35 8.78 -1.33
C GLY A 151 -17.73 9.44 -1.48
N TYR A 152 -17.93 10.36 -2.44
CA TYR A 152 -19.23 10.96 -2.73
C TYR A 152 -20.10 10.16 -3.70
N GLU A 153 -19.51 9.24 -4.48
CA GLU A 153 -20.25 8.32 -5.36
C GLU A 153 -20.87 7.13 -4.60
N LEU A 154 -20.53 6.95 -3.32
CA LEU A 154 -21.02 5.86 -2.45
C LEU A 154 -22.29 6.25 -1.65
N LYS A 155 -22.92 7.39 -1.94
CA LYS A 155 -24.23 7.79 -1.44
C LYS A 155 -25.28 7.63 -2.52
#